data_21a1994b114607e36fb8f9ae4478d5c7
#
_entry.id   21a1994b114607e36fb8f9ae4478d5c7
#
_cell.length_a   1.000
_cell.length_b   1.000
_cell.length_c   1.000
_cell.angle_alpha   90.00
_cell.angle_beta   90.00
_cell.angle_gamma   90.00
#
_symmetry.space_group_name_H-M   'P 1'
#
loop_
_entity.id
_entity.type
_entity.pdbx_description
1 polymer ?
#
loop_
_entity_poly.entity_id
_entity_poly.type
_entity_poly.pdbx_seq_one_letter_code
_entity_poly.pdbx_strand_id
1 'polypeptide(L)'
;MTAAAVRQAVILVGGLGTRLGTLTATTPKPLLPVAGRPFLDTLIQWLARAGVEDIILSTGYLAGTFSAFLAEGQASGRWTGPEVVPVKVRESREETPLGTAGALTLLRGQLDDRFFLVNGDSFFACDPVAVAARAEVLPADHAVMTIRAVPDTSRFGRVKTDGTDRVTGFREKGVPGPGMINAGISVLPASVLDRIRATPCSVEAEIYPALAAEGLLHAVPQEGFFIDIGLPETYAEAQTALPRALRRPAVFFDRDGVLNHDGAGYAHRVADLQLMPGAARAVALARARGFRTVVVTNQAGIARGYYDESAMRAFHRALNARLRAEAGGWIDAFYHCPFHPDAAVAALRAENHPDRKPNPGMILRAAQDLDLDLAQSLLIGDRDSDIAAASAAGVEGLLHLDGDLETRLQAALDRRTA
;
A
#
# COMPACT_ATOMS: atom_id res chain seq x y z
N MET A 1 9.42 2.46 -14.90
CA MET A 1 10.21 2.13 -13.71
C MET A 1 9.94 0.68 -13.37
N THR A 2 10.97 -0.15 -13.33
CA THR A 2 10.91 -1.54 -12.87
C THR A 2 10.32 -1.57 -11.45
N ALA A 3 9.53 -2.60 -11.12
CA ALA A 3 9.04 -2.83 -9.77
C ALA A 3 10.20 -2.75 -8.77
N ALA A 4 9.95 -2.23 -7.56
CA ALA A 4 10.99 -2.15 -6.54
C ALA A 4 11.66 -3.52 -6.40
N ALA A 5 13.00 -3.58 -6.49
CA ALA A 5 13.74 -4.83 -6.36
C ALA A 5 13.67 -5.39 -4.92
N VAL A 6 13.23 -4.60 -3.94
CA VAL A 6 13.01 -5.03 -2.56
C VAL A 6 11.57 -5.49 -2.40
N ARG A 7 11.34 -6.81 -2.44
CA ARG A 7 10.01 -7.43 -2.41
C ARG A 7 9.63 -8.01 -1.04
N GLN A 8 10.55 -8.02 -0.09
CA GLN A 8 10.34 -8.57 1.24
C GLN A 8 10.40 -7.48 2.31
N ALA A 9 9.56 -7.62 3.34
CA ALA A 9 9.58 -6.74 4.51
C ALA A 9 9.50 -7.52 5.82
N VAL A 10 10.17 -7.01 6.85
CA VAL A 10 10.03 -7.43 8.24
C VAL A 10 9.39 -6.28 9.01
N ILE A 11 8.24 -6.54 9.65
CA ILE A 11 7.58 -5.57 10.53
C ILE A 11 7.82 -5.99 11.97
N LEU A 12 8.43 -5.10 12.77
CA LEU A 12 8.73 -5.33 14.18
C LEU A 12 7.48 -5.12 15.04
N VAL A 13 6.86 -6.18 15.52
CA VAL A 13 5.60 -6.14 16.26
C VAL A 13 5.67 -6.80 17.65
N GLY A 14 6.86 -7.27 18.09
CA GLY A 14 7.05 -8.02 19.33
C GLY A 14 7.07 -7.19 20.62
N GLY A 15 6.96 -5.86 20.55
CA GLY A 15 7.07 -4.96 21.69
C GLY A 15 5.91 -5.04 22.68
N LEU A 16 6.21 -4.86 24.00
CA LEU A 16 5.24 -4.93 25.12
C LEU A 16 4.19 -3.80 25.12
N GLY A 17 4.49 -2.65 24.52
CA GLY A 17 3.54 -1.51 24.46
C GLY A 17 3.17 -0.89 25.79
N THR A 18 3.98 -1.02 26.85
CA THR A 18 3.67 -0.68 28.25
C THR A 18 3.14 0.74 28.50
N ARG A 19 3.54 1.71 27.66
CA ARG A 19 3.10 3.11 27.75
C ARG A 19 1.62 3.32 27.46
N LEU A 20 0.95 2.39 26.81
CA LEU A 20 -0.50 2.42 26.54
C LEU A 20 -1.34 1.77 27.65
N GLY A 21 -0.69 1.28 28.72
CA GLY A 21 -1.37 0.76 29.91
C GLY A 21 -2.33 -0.39 29.60
N THR A 22 -3.58 -0.26 30.02
CA THR A 22 -4.61 -1.30 29.89
C THR A 22 -4.98 -1.63 28.44
N LEU A 23 -4.76 -0.73 27.49
CA LEU A 23 -5.08 -0.96 26.07
C LEU A 23 -4.26 -2.12 25.48
N THR A 24 -3.02 -2.32 25.98
CA THR A 24 -2.12 -3.38 25.49
C THR A 24 -2.08 -4.61 26.40
N ALA A 25 -2.93 -4.70 27.41
CA ALA A 25 -2.98 -5.85 28.32
C ALA A 25 -3.39 -7.16 27.60
N THR A 26 -4.31 -7.07 26.65
CA THR A 26 -4.87 -8.21 25.91
C THR A 26 -4.70 -8.12 24.39
N THR A 27 -4.34 -6.95 23.89
CA THR A 27 -4.17 -6.70 22.45
C THR A 27 -2.79 -6.10 22.19
N PRO A 28 -1.95 -6.71 21.36
CA PRO A 28 -0.67 -6.11 20.98
C PRO A 28 -0.86 -4.73 20.37
N LYS A 29 0.04 -3.79 20.66
CA LYS A 29 -0.04 -2.42 20.16
C LYS A 29 -0.31 -2.33 18.65
N PRO A 30 0.36 -3.08 17.75
CA PRO A 30 0.09 -3.01 16.31
C PRO A 30 -1.30 -3.49 15.91
N LEU A 31 -1.96 -4.29 16.74
CA LEU A 31 -3.33 -4.78 16.49
C LEU A 31 -4.41 -3.88 17.11
N LEU A 32 -4.05 -2.82 17.83
CA LEU A 32 -5.02 -1.85 18.33
C LEU A 32 -5.78 -1.22 17.16
N PRO A 33 -7.12 -1.07 17.29
CA PRO A 33 -7.93 -0.52 16.20
C PRO A 33 -7.70 0.99 16.04
N VAL A 34 -7.39 1.41 14.83
CA VAL A 34 -7.41 2.82 14.43
C VAL A 34 -8.51 2.98 13.39
N ALA A 35 -9.48 3.84 13.68
CA ALA A 35 -10.68 4.02 12.85
C ALA A 35 -11.39 2.70 12.49
N GLY A 36 -11.48 1.77 13.46
CA GLY A 36 -12.17 0.49 13.31
C GLY A 36 -11.37 -0.63 12.62
N ARG A 37 -10.10 -0.39 12.23
CA ARG A 37 -9.23 -1.40 11.63
C ARG A 37 -7.93 -1.57 12.44
N PRO A 38 -7.35 -2.76 12.56
CA PRO A 38 -6.04 -2.93 13.17
C PRO A 38 -4.99 -2.01 12.52
N PHE A 39 -4.20 -1.30 13.31
CA PHE A 39 -3.16 -0.40 12.78
C PHE A 39 -2.17 -1.14 11.85
N LEU A 40 -1.85 -2.38 12.18
CA LEU A 40 -0.99 -3.24 11.38
C LEU A 40 -1.53 -3.48 9.95
N ASP A 41 -2.85 -3.52 9.78
CA ASP A 41 -3.48 -3.63 8.45
C ASP A 41 -3.05 -2.48 7.53
N THR A 42 -2.96 -1.27 8.07
CA THR A 42 -2.49 -0.09 7.32
C THR A 42 -1.06 -0.26 6.83
N LEU A 43 -0.17 -0.76 7.69
CA LEU A 43 1.23 -0.99 7.32
C LEU A 43 1.38 -2.07 6.26
N ILE A 44 0.67 -3.19 6.42
CA ILE A 44 0.67 -4.30 5.45
C ILE A 44 0.14 -3.83 4.09
N GLN A 45 -1.01 -3.15 4.05
CA GLN A 45 -1.60 -2.63 2.82
C GLN A 45 -0.70 -1.60 2.13
N TRP A 46 -0.05 -0.73 2.91
CA TRP A 46 0.84 0.28 2.39
C TRP A 46 2.09 -0.34 1.72
N LEU A 47 2.71 -1.34 2.35
CA LEU A 47 3.82 -2.10 1.78
C LEU A 47 3.40 -2.93 0.57
N ALA A 48 2.26 -3.61 0.65
CA ALA A 48 1.69 -4.39 -0.45
C ALA A 48 1.50 -3.52 -1.70
N ARG A 49 0.95 -2.31 -1.55
CA ARG A 49 0.76 -1.36 -2.65
C ARG A 49 2.07 -0.84 -3.25
N ALA A 50 3.16 -0.85 -2.48
CA ALA A 50 4.49 -0.51 -2.97
C ALA A 50 5.18 -1.66 -3.73
N GLY A 51 4.55 -2.84 -3.79
CA GLY A 51 5.07 -4.01 -4.51
C GLY A 51 5.82 -5.02 -3.62
N VAL A 52 5.67 -4.93 -2.29
CA VAL A 52 6.18 -5.95 -1.37
C VAL A 52 5.29 -7.19 -1.47
N GLU A 53 5.89 -8.37 -1.64
CA GLU A 53 5.21 -9.64 -1.91
C GLU A 53 5.26 -10.62 -0.71
N ASP A 54 6.29 -10.53 0.16
CA ASP A 54 6.46 -11.34 1.36
C ASP A 54 6.67 -10.44 2.58
N ILE A 55 5.74 -10.47 3.53
CA ILE A 55 5.78 -9.67 4.76
C ILE A 55 5.91 -10.61 5.96
N ILE A 56 6.93 -10.40 6.76
CA ILE A 56 7.21 -11.17 7.96
C ILE A 56 6.90 -10.32 9.18
N LEU A 57 5.99 -10.78 10.02
CA LEU A 57 5.72 -10.18 11.31
C LEU A 57 6.67 -10.75 12.34
N SER A 58 7.59 -9.95 12.87
CA SER A 58 8.47 -10.34 13.98
C SER A 58 7.70 -10.17 15.29
N THR A 59 7.13 -11.26 15.80
CA THR A 59 6.23 -11.28 16.96
C THR A 59 6.94 -11.77 18.22
N GLY A 60 6.38 -11.42 19.36
CA GLY A 60 6.86 -11.88 20.68
C GLY A 60 5.72 -11.84 21.69
N TYR A 61 5.48 -10.67 22.30
CA TYR A 61 4.40 -10.48 23.27
C TYR A 61 3.02 -10.73 22.63
N LEU A 62 2.20 -11.59 23.28
CA LEU A 62 0.87 -11.97 22.81
C LEU A 62 0.83 -12.54 21.37
N ALA A 63 1.87 -13.27 20.95
CA ALA A 63 2.01 -13.81 19.60
C ALA A 63 0.76 -14.57 19.10
N GLY A 64 0.02 -15.29 19.98
CA GLY A 64 -1.19 -16.01 19.57
C GLY A 64 -2.29 -15.13 18.95
N THR A 65 -2.34 -13.84 19.26
CA THR A 65 -3.32 -12.91 18.66
C THR A 65 -2.98 -12.58 17.21
N PHE A 66 -1.68 -12.58 16.84
CA PHE A 66 -1.25 -12.39 15.45
C PHE A 66 -1.63 -13.57 14.55
N SER A 67 -1.58 -14.80 15.08
CA SER A 67 -1.99 -15.98 14.29
C SER A 67 -3.46 -15.91 13.85
N ALA A 68 -4.37 -15.44 14.73
CA ALA A 68 -5.78 -15.24 14.39
C ALA A 68 -5.95 -14.12 13.36
N PHE A 69 -5.26 -12.99 13.54
CA PHE A 69 -5.25 -11.87 12.59
C PHE A 69 -4.77 -12.28 11.20
N LEU A 70 -3.69 -13.09 11.12
CA LEU A 70 -3.15 -13.61 9.87
C LEU A 70 -4.12 -14.54 9.16
N ALA A 71 -4.73 -15.48 9.89
CA ALA A 71 -5.70 -16.42 9.32
C ALA A 71 -6.92 -15.69 8.72
N GLU A 72 -7.45 -14.69 9.43
CA GLU A 72 -8.57 -13.86 8.95
C GLU A 72 -8.18 -13.03 7.71
N GLY A 73 -7.01 -12.38 7.74
CA GLY A 73 -6.54 -11.55 6.64
C GLY A 73 -6.29 -12.33 5.35
N GLN A 74 -5.72 -13.54 5.46
CA GLN A 74 -5.50 -14.45 4.34
C GLN A 74 -6.83 -15.00 3.77
N ALA A 75 -7.73 -15.45 4.65
CA ALA A 75 -9.04 -16.00 4.23
C ALA A 75 -9.92 -14.95 3.51
N SER A 76 -9.85 -13.69 3.94
CA SER A 76 -10.60 -12.58 3.32
C SER A 76 -9.94 -12.02 2.05
N GLY A 77 -8.71 -12.42 1.73
CA GLY A 77 -7.93 -11.81 0.64
C GLY A 77 -7.65 -10.31 0.86
N ARG A 78 -7.60 -9.88 2.11
CA ARG A 78 -7.51 -8.47 2.53
C ARG A 78 -6.27 -7.77 1.99
N TRP A 79 -5.15 -8.49 1.88
CA TRP A 79 -3.87 -7.92 1.48
C TRP A 79 -3.53 -8.31 0.05
N THR A 80 -3.59 -7.32 -0.84
CA THR A 80 -3.29 -7.52 -2.25
C THR A 80 -2.33 -6.45 -2.75
N GLY A 81 -1.36 -6.88 -3.53
CA GLY A 81 -0.42 -6.01 -4.24
C GLY A 81 -1.00 -5.42 -5.53
N PRO A 82 -0.19 -4.67 -6.28
CA PRO A 82 -0.63 -3.97 -7.50
C PRO A 82 -1.23 -4.85 -8.59
N GLU A 83 -0.90 -6.13 -8.62
CA GLU A 83 -1.42 -7.08 -9.63
C GLU A 83 -2.63 -7.88 -9.14
N VAL A 84 -3.24 -7.44 -8.04
CA VAL A 84 -4.31 -8.18 -7.35
C VAL A 84 -3.81 -9.57 -6.91
N VAL A 85 -2.50 -9.72 -6.74
CA VAL A 85 -1.88 -10.93 -6.23
C VAL A 85 -1.88 -10.84 -4.70
N PRO A 86 -2.37 -11.88 -4.00
CA PRO A 86 -2.31 -11.91 -2.55
C PRO A 86 -0.87 -11.79 -2.06
N VAL A 87 -0.63 -10.87 -1.11
CA VAL A 87 0.66 -10.74 -0.45
C VAL A 87 0.79 -11.85 0.60
N LYS A 88 1.92 -12.53 0.60
CA LYS A 88 2.22 -13.52 1.63
C LYS A 88 2.56 -12.79 2.93
N VAL A 89 1.76 -13.00 3.97
CA VAL A 89 2.03 -12.47 5.31
C VAL A 89 2.23 -13.65 6.25
N ARG A 90 3.35 -13.68 6.95
CA ARG A 90 3.74 -14.79 7.85
C ARG A 90 4.35 -14.29 9.15
N GLU A 91 4.41 -15.14 10.13
CA GLU A 91 4.92 -14.85 11.47
C GLU A 91 6.32 -15.44 11.67
N SER A 92 7.20 -14.68 12.33
CA SER A 92 8.44 -15.16 12.97
C SER A 92 8.35 -14.83 14.45
N ARG A 93 8.25 -15.86 15.27
CA ARG A 93 7.99 -15.72 16.71
C ARG A 93 9.27 -15.88 17.53
N GLU A 94 9.56 -14.89 18.38
CA GLU A 94 10.55 -15.05 19.45
C GLU A 94 9.90 -15.65 20.71
N GLU A 95 10.58 -16.58 21.35
CA GLU A 95 10.12 -17.18 22.61
C GLU A 95 10.57 -16.37 23.84
N THR A 96 11.68 -15.67 23.69
CA THR A 96 12.23 -14.75 24.69
C THR A 96 12.59 -13.44 24.02
N PRO A 97 12.55 -12.28 24.72
CA PRO A 97 12.89 -10.99 24.13
C PRO A 97 14.32 -10.95 23.58
N LEU A 98 14.47 -10.95 22.27
CA LEU A 98 15.77 -10.91 21.59
C LEU A 98 16.21 -9.50 21.23
N GLY A 99 15.34 -8.51 21.37
CA GLY A 99 15.55 -7.14 20.89
C GLY A 99 15.30 -6.99 19.39
N THR A 100 15.19 -5.75 18.91
CA THR A 100 14.75 -5.44 17.53
C THR A 100 15.67 -6.00 16.45
N ALA A 101 16.98 -6.07 16.69
CA ALA A 101 17.92 -6.73 15.79
C ALA A 101 18.03 -8.24 16.08
N GLY A 102 18.06 -8.63 17.36
CA GLY A 102 18.21 -10.05 17.74
C GLY A 102 17.10 -10.92 17.17
N ALA A 103 15.87 -10.43 17.12
CA ALA A 103 14.73 -11.14 16.50
C ALA A 103 14.94 -11.46 15.01
N LEU A 104 15.74 -10.67 14.29
CA LEU A 104 16.08 -10.93 12.88
C LEU A 104 16.93 -12.19 12.71
N THR A 105 17.65 -12.63 13.73
CA THR A 105 18.47 -13.86 13.66
C THR A 105 17.64 -15.12 13.41
N LEU A 106 16.36 -15.12 13.81
CA LEU A 106 15.41 -16.19 13.54
C LEU A 106 15.06 -16.32 12.05
N LEU A 107 15.39 -15.30 11.27
CA LEU A 107 15.11 -15.23 9.83
C LEU A 107 16.34 -15.57 8.97
N ARG A 108 17.43 -16.05 9.56
CA ARG A 108 18.64 -16.44 8.83
C ARG A 108 18.31 -17.50 7.75
N GLY A 109 18.69 -17.21 6.50
CA GLY A 109 18.37 -18.05 5.34
C GLY A 109 16.92 -17.90 4.82
N GLN A 110 16.13 -16.97 5.37
CA GLN A 110 14.76 -16.69 4.94
C GLN A 110 14.58 -15.27 4.40
N LEU A 111 15.58 -14.41 4.55
CA LEU A 111 15.58 -13.05 4.04
C LEU A 111 16.14 -12.99 2.62
N ASP A 112 15.55 -12.14 1.80
CA ASP A 112 16.12 -11.73 0.53
C ASP A 112 17.42 -10.93 0.75
N ASP A 113 18.24 -10.77 -0.26
CA ASP A 113 19.51 -10.01 -0.19
C ASP A 113 19.31 -8.61 0.42
N ARG A 114 18.15 -8.01 0.16
CA ARG A 114 17.69 -6.76 0.75
C ARG A 114 16.23 -6.85 1.13
N PHE A 115 15.88 -6.32 2.29
CA PHE A 115 14.52 -6.31 2.80
C PHE A 115 14.19 -4.97 3.49
N PHE A 116 12.92 -4.61 3.51
CA PHE A 116 12.44 -3.52 4.35
C PHE A 116 12.40 -3.96 5.81
N LEU A 117 12.89 -3.11 6.70
CA LEU A 117 12.64 -3.20 8.14
C LEU A 117 11.73 -2.04 8.53
N VAL A 118 10.58 -2.37 9.13
CA VAL A 118 9.53 -1.40 9.44
C VAL A 118 9.12 -1.50 10.91
N ASN A 119 9.00 -0.36 11.58
CA ASN A 119 8.45 -0.31 12.93
C ASN A 119 6.94 -0.55 12.88
N GLY A 120 6.44 -1.51 13.68
CA GLY A 120 5.05 -1.91 13.69
C GLY A 120 4.12 -0.98 14.48
N ASP A 121 4.64 0.09 15.06
CA ASP A 121 3.89 1.06 15.88
C ASP A 121 3.89 2.49 15.33
N SER A 122 4.49 2.69 14.16
CA SER A 122 4.58 3.98 13.51
C SER A 122 4.17 3.87 12.05
N PHE A 123 3.48 4.87 11.53
CA PHE A 123 3.17 5.01 10.11
C PHE A 123 3.81 6.28 9.56
N PHE A 124 4.50 6.13 8.44
CA PHE A 124 5.06 7.26 7.70
C PHE A 124 4.64 7.16 6.22
N ALA A 125 3.91 8.16 5.76
CA ALA A 125 3.42 8.25 4.37
C ALA A 125 4.55 8.66 3.41
N CYS A 126 5.68 7.94 3.44
CA CYS A 126 6.77 8.10 2.48
C CYS A 126 6.54 7.25 1.23
N ASP A 127 7.42 7.38 0.24
CA ASP A 127 7.46 6.52 -0.94
C ASP A 127 8.44 5.34 -0.73
N PRO A 128 7.98 4.11 -0.43
CA PRO A 128 8.86 2.96 -0.26
C PRO A 128 9.62 2.59 -1.52
N VAL A 129 9.04 2.88 -2.72
CA VAL A 129 9.71 2.59 -3.99
C VAL A 129 10.95 3.46 -4.15
N ALA A 130 10.88 4.75 -3.78
CA ALA A 130 12.04 5.64 -3.79
C ALA A 130 13.12 5.20 -2.79
N VAL A 131 12.72 4.69 -1.61
CA VAL A 131 13.67 4.16 -0.61
C VAL A 131 14.37 2.90 -1.14
N ALA A 132 13.63 1.97 -1.74
CA ALA A 132 14.18 0.78 -2.38
C ALA A 132 15.14 1.14 -3.54
N ALA A 133 14.72 2.04 -4.42
CA ALA A 133 15.56 2.50 -5.55
C ALA A 133 16.88 3.13 -5.07
N ARG A 134 16.86 3.86 -3.95
CA ARG A 134 18.10 4.37 -3.34
C ARG A 134 19.02 3.25 -2.87
N ALA A 135 18.46 2.19 -2.29
CA ALA A 135 19.24 1.05 -1.85
C ALA A 135 19.87 0.28 -3.02
N GLU A 136 19.18 0.18 -4.16
CA GLU A 136 19.66 -0.55 -5.35
C GLU A 136 20.93 0.05 -5.98
N VAL A 137 21.08 1.37 -5.93
CA VAL A 137 22.25 2.05 -6.50
C VAL A 137 23.46 2.07 -5.56
N LEU A 138 23.32 1.56 -4.33
CA LEU A 138 24.37 1.44 -3.34
C LEU A 138 25.01 0.04 -3.35
N PRO A 139 26.26 -0.12 -2.87
CA PRO A 139 26.87 -1.43 -2.67
C PRO A 139 25.98 -2.38 -1.88
N ALA A 140 26.12 -3.68 -2.08
CA ALA A 140 25.20 -4.70 -1.56
C ALA A 140 25.11 -4.75 -0.01
N ASP A 141 26.18 -4.34 0.68
CA ASP A 141 26.31 -4.30 2.14
C ASP A 141 25.87 -2.99 2.79
N HIS A 142 25.48 -1.99 1.98
CA HIS A 142 24.99 -0.71 2.49
C HIS A 142 23.51 -0.77 2.85
N ALA A 143 23.16 -0.05 3.92
CA ALA A 143 21.79 0.12 4.40
C ALA A 143 21.28 1.53 4.10
N VAL A 144 19.95 1.66 4.00
CA VAL A 144 19.25 2.93 3.80
C VAL A 144 18.21 3.10 4.89
N MET A 145 18.11 4.26 5.51
CA MET A 145 17.03 4.61 6.43
C MET A 145 16.28 5.85 5.94
N THR A 146 14.97 5.87 6.17
CA THR A 146 14.19 7.09 5.96
C THR A 146 14.38 8.03 7.14
N ILE A 147 14.58 9.31 6.84
CA ILE A 147 14.61 10.37 7.84
C ILE A 147 13.58 11.43 7.51
N ARG A 148 13.07 12.08 8.56
CA ARG A 148 12.14 13.19 8.41
C ARG A 148 12.48 14.33 9.36
N ALA A 149 12.14 15.56 8.94
CA ALA A 149 12.23 16.74 9.80
C ALA A 149 11.08 16.73 10.82
N VAL A 150 11.40 17.07 12.06
CA VAL A 150 10.43 17.36 13.12
C VAL A 150 10.77 18.67 13.81
N PRO A 151 9.77 19.43 14.31
CA PRO A 151 10.00 20.67 15.02
C PRO A 151 10.64 20.45 16.40
N ASP A 152 10.45 19.26 16.99
CA ASP A 152 11.02 18.90 18.28
C ASP A 152 11.49 17.44 18.30
N THR A 153 12.76 17.23 18.61
CA THR A 153 13.41 15.91 18.69
C THR A 153 13.49 15.35 20.12
N SER A 154 12.90 16.02 21.12
CA SER A 154 12.99 15.59 22.53
C SER A 154 12.53 14.14 22.77
N ARG A 155 11.58 13.65 21.99
CA ARG A 155 11.05 12.27 22.06
C ARG A 155 11.83 11.24 21.23
N PHE A 156 12.66 11.70 20.29
CA PHE A 156 13.31 10.89 19.28
C PHE A 156 14.84 11.05 19.33
N GLY A 157 15.57 10.06 18.85
CA GLY A 157 16.97 10.20 18.56
C GLY A 157 17.18 11.06 17.30
N ARG A 158 18.07 12.07 17.38
CA ARG A 158 18.38 12.90 16.21
C ARG A 158 19.41 12.21 15.32
N VAL A 159 19.13 12.15 14.02
CA VAL A 159 20.04 11.63 12.99
C VAL A 159 20.89 12.77 12.43
N LYS A 160 22.18 12.53 12.29
CA LYS A 160 23.12 13.45 11.64
C LYS A 160 23.55 12.84 10.30
N THR A 161 23.57 13.67 9.27
CA THR A 161 24.05 13.31 7.94
C THR A 161 25.17 14.26 7.49
N ASP A 162 25.98 13.83 6.57
CA ASP A 162 26.90 14.70 5.80
C ASP A 162 26.21 15.22 4.52
N GLY A 163 26.96 15.98 3.73
CA GLY A 163 26.45 16.55 2.46
C GLY A 163 26.17 15.52 1.36
N THR A 164 26.40 14.21 1.60
CA THR A 164 26.19 13.10 0.65
C THR A 164 25.10 12.11 1.11
N ASP A 165 24.24 12.54 2.03
CA ASP A 165 23.19 11.71 2.66
C ASP A 165 23.72 10.52 3.50
N ARG A 166 25.03 10.45 3.77
CA ARG A 166 25.58 9.42 4.64
C ARG A 166 25.27 9.78 6.10
N VAL A 167 24.76 8.80 6.86
CA VAL A 167 24.55 8.96 8.30
C VAL A 167 25.90 8.96 9.01
N THR A 168 26.20 10.04 9.72
CA THR A 168 27.48 10.20 10.46
C THR A 168 27.32 9.94 11.96
N GLY A 169 26.12 9.74 12.45
CA GLY A 169 25.86 9.37 13.82
C GLY A 169 24.48 9.78 14.32
N PHE A 170 24.27 9.43 15.58
CA PHE A 170 23.01 9.66 16.29
C PHE A 170 23.27 10.50 17.54
N ARG A 171 22.31 11.35 17.93
CA ARG A 171 22.27 11.97 19.25
C ARG A 171 21.19 11.29 20.08
N GLU A 172 21.44 11.19 21.36
CA GLU A 172 20.51 10.64 22.34
C GLU A 172 19.17 11.38 22.35
N LYS A 173 18.12 10.66 22.81
CA LYS A 173 16.81 11.23 23.10
C LYS A 173 16.91 12.29 24.20
N GLY A 174 15.95 13.21 24.25
CA GLY A 174 15.87 14.23 25.29
C GLY A 174 16.46 15.59 24.90
N VAL A 175 17.00 15.75 23.69
CA VAL A 175 17.50 17.04 23.20
C VAL A 175 16.38 17.78 22.47
N PRO A 176 15.81 18.87 23.01
CA PRO A 176 14.75 19.63 22.36
C PRO A 176 15.24 20.39 21.12
N GLY A 177 14.30 20.80 20.28
CA GLY A 177 14.52 21.61 19.10
C GLY A 177 14.42 20.83 17.78
N PRO A 178 14.45 21.56 16.64
CA PRO A 178 14.22 20.96 15.33
C PRO A 178 15.36 20.03 14.91
N GLY A 179 15.04 19.01 14.12
CA GLY A 179 16.04 18.09 13.60
C GLY A 179 15.45 16.95 12.80
N MET A 180 16.36 16.13 12.25
CA MET A 180 15.99 14.92 11.52
C MET A 180 15.92 13.72 12.46
N ILE A 181 14.89 12.91 12.31
CA ILE A 181 14.69 11.67 13.08
C ILE A 181 14.59 10.46 12.14
N ASN A 182 14.88 9.26 12.67
CA ASN A 182 14.53 8.02 12.00
C ASN A 182 13.00 7.90 11.91
N ALA A 183 12.49 7.69 10.71
CA ALA A 183 11.04 7.59 10.45
C ALA A 183 10.49 6.16 10.55
N GLY A 184 11.30 5.19 10.99
CA GLY A 184 10.88 3.82 11.28
C GLY A 184 10.79 2.90 10.06
N ILE A 185 11.38 3.29 8.93
CA ILE A 185 11.43 2.50 7.71
C ILE A 185 12.86 2.51 7.17
N SER A 186 13.41 1.32 6.93
CA SER A 186 14.76 1.15 6.40
C SER A 186 14.80 0.02 5.38
N VAL A 187 15.78 0.03 4.49
CA VAL A 187 16.18 -1.12 3.69
C VAL A 187 17.52 -1.62 4.18
N LEU A 188 17.56 -2.84 4.66
CA LEU A 188 18.74 -3.49 5.20
C LEU A 188 19.22 -4.60 4.26
N PRO A 189 20.55 -4.81 4.15
CA PRO A 189 21.08 -6.00 3.52
C PRO A 189 20.96 -7.21 4.48
N ALA A 190 20.75 -8.41 3.95
CA ALA A 190 20.69 -9.63 4.76
C ALA A 190 21.99 -9.88 5.55
N SER A 191 23.14 -9.39 5.05
CA SER A 191 24.43 -9.44 5.74
C SER A 191 24.44 -8.70 7.09
N VAL A 192 23.44 -7.85 7.38
CA VAL A 192 23.27 -7.23 8.71
C VAL A 192 23.18 -8.28 9.82
N LEU A 193 22.68 -9.48 9.53
CA LEU A 193 22.59 -10.58 10.50
C LEU A 193 23.96 -11.03 11.03
N ASP A 194 25.02 -10.86 10.25
CA ASP A 194 26.38 -11.25 10.66
C ASP A 194 27.01 -10.27 11.65
N ARG A 195 26.37 -9.10 11.84
CA ARG A 195 26.76 -8.10 12.84
C ARG A 195 26.13 -8.34 14.21
N ILE A 196 25.08 -9.18 14.27
CA ILE A 196 24.38 -9.52 15.52
C ILE A 196 25.16 -10.62 16.23
N ARG A 197 25.98 -10.24 17.21
CA ARG A 197 26.90 -11.15 17.91
C ARG A 197 26.35 -11.70 19.23
N ALA A 198 25.34 -11.04 19.78
CA ALA A 198 24.69 -11.41 21.03
C ALA A 198 23.23 -10.98 21.03
N THR A 199 22.41 -11.58 21.86
CA THR A 199 21.01 -11.21 22.11
C THR A 199 20.79 -10.98 23.60
N PRO A 200 19.96 -9.99 24.01
CA PRO A 200 19.21 -9.12 23.13
C PRO A 200 20.10 -8.09 22.41
N CYS A 201 19.70 -7.72 21.17
CA CYS A 201 20.38 -6.73 20.36
C CYS A 201 19.37 -5.75 19.76
N SER A 202 19.70 -4.44 19.77
CA SER A 202 18.83 -3.37 19.25
C SER A 202 19.33 -2.86 17.90
N VAL A 203 18.41 -2.72 16.96
CA VAL A 203 18.70 -2.08 15.66
C VAL A 203 19.15 -0.62 15.87
N GLU A 204 18.41 0.14 16.69
CA GLU A 204 18.62 1.56 16.91
C GLU A 204 19.86 1.87 17.77
N ALA A 205 20.10 1.05 18.80
CA ALA A 205 21.19 1.30 19.73
C ALA A 205 22.53 0.71 19.30
N GLU A 206 22.52 -0.34 18.49
CA GLU A 206 23.73 -1.10 18.16
C GLU A 206 24.00 -1.19 16.67
N ILE A 207 23.01 -1.61 15.85
CA ILE A 207 23.22 -1.88 14.41
C ILE A 207 23.38 -0.59 13.62
N TYR A 208 22.46 0.36 13.75
CA TYR A 208 22.56 1.63 13.02
C TYR A 208 23.81 2.43 13.39
N PRO A 209 24.19 2.56 14.68
CA PRO A 209 25.45 3.24 15.02
C PRO A 209 26.68 2.54 14.44
N ALA A 210 26.73 1.19 14.44
CA ALA A 210 27.84 0.46 13.86
C ALA A 210 27.94 0.68 12.34
N LEU A 211 26.82 0.57 11.62
CA LEU A 211 26.77 0.85 10.18
C LEU A 211 27.17 2.31 9.86
N ALA A 212 26.72 3.27 10.68
CA ALA A 212 27.08 4.67 10.50
C ALA A 212 28.59 4.92 10.71
N ALA A 213 29.18 4.31 11.74
CA ALA A 213 30.62 4.42 12.02
C ALA A 213 31.50 3.86 10.88
N GLU A 214 31.00 2.84 10.18
CA GLU A 214 31.66 2.24 9.02
C GLU A 214 31.34 2.95 7.69
N GLY A 215 30.44 3.94 7.70
CA GLY A 215 30.01 4.67 6.51
C GLY A 215 29.07 3.88 5.60
N LEU A 216 28.42 2.85 6.12
CA LEU A 216 27.54 1.93 5.40
C LEU A 216 26.04 2.29 5.53
N LEU A 217 25.69 3.34 6.29
CA LEU A 217 24.31 3.76 6.49
C LEU A 217 24.03 5.08 5.76
N HIS A 218 23.03 5.08 4.90
CA HIS A 218 22.58 6.25 4.15
C HIS A 218 21.18 6.67 4.57
N ALA A 219 20.93 7.98 4.52
CA ALA A 219 19.63 8.55 4.82
C ALA A 219 18.90 8.91 3.53
N VAL A 220 17.58 8.72 3.51
CA VAL A 220 16.69 9.26 2.50
C VAL A 220 15.72 10.22 3.19
N PRO A 221 15.93 11.53 3.06
CA PRO A 221 14.98 12.52 3.54
C PRO A 221 13.66 12.38 2.79
N GLN A 222 12.57 12.30 3.53
CA GLN A 222 11.23 12.27 2.97
C GLN A 222 10.29 13.16 3.76
N GLU A 223 9.30 13.70 3.08
CA GLU A 223 8.19 14.43 3.68
C GLU A 223 6.94 13.56 3.66
N GLY A 224 6.00 13.83 4.55
CA GLY A 224 4.74 13.11 4.61
C GLY A 224 4.15 13.06 6.02
N PHE A 225 2.92 12.58 6.08
CA PHE A 225 2.25 12.35 7.36
C PHE A 225 2.98 11.27 8.15
N PHE A 226 3.20 11.54 9.42
CA PHE A 226 3.82 10.58 10.36
C PHE A 226 3.01 10.51 11.65
N ILE A 227 2.80 9.31 12.14
CA ILE A 227 2.22 9.08 13.46
C ILE A 227 2.82 7.84 14.11
N ASP A 228 3.10 7.96 15.42
CA ASP A 228 3.52 6.87 16.30
C ASP A 228 2.40 6.67 17.32
N ILE A 229 1.81 5.48 17.34
CA ILE A 229 0.71 5.14 18.26
C ILE A 229 1.21 4.64 19.63
N GLY A 230 2.43 4.96 20.01
CA GLY A 230 3.07 4.48 21.25
C GLY A 230 2.64 5.18 22.53
N LEU A 231 1.88 6.27 22.46
CA LEU A 231 1.34 7.02 23.61
C LEU A 231 -0.17 7.15 23.51
N PRO A 232 -0.89 7.27 24.65
CA PRO A 232 -2.34 7.48 24.65
C PRO A 232 -2.81 8.67 23.80
N GLU A 233 -2.08 9.78 23.85
CA GLU A 233 -2.40 11.01 23.13
C GLU A 233 -2.26 10.81 21.62
N THR A 234 -1.15 10.23 21.16
CA THR A 234 -0.91 9.98 19.72
C THR A 234 -1.76 8.84 19.18
N TYR A 235 -2.13 7.85 20.01
CA TYR A 235 -3.11 6.85 19.66
C TYR A 235 -4.52 7.44 19.48
N ALA A 236 -4.93 8.38 20.36
CA ALA A 236 -6.20 9.11 20.21
C ALA A 236 -6.18 9.99 18.94
N GLU A 237 -5.08 10.69 18.67
CA GLU A 237 -4.89 11.48 17.44
C GLU A 237 -4.99 10.59 16.20
N ALA A 238 -4.40 9.40 16.22
CA ALA A 238 -4.41 8.47 15.09
C ALA A 238 -5.82 8.10 14.63
N GLN A 239 -6.81 8.07 15.51
CA GLN A 239 -8.20 7.72 15.16
C GLN A 239 -8.79 8.60 14.05
N THR A 240 -8.36 9.84 13.96
CA THR A 240 -8.84 10.81 12.95
C THR A 240 -7.76 11.23 11.96
N ALA A 241 -6.54 11.40 12.41
CA ALA A 241 -5.43 11.91 11.58
C ALA A 241 -4.97 10.87 10.54
N LEU A 242 -4.88 9.58 10.92
CA LEU A 242 -4.42 8.54 9.99
C LEU A 242 -5.41 8.29 8.84
N PRO A 243 -6.72 8.11 9.06
CA PRO A 243 -7.68 8.00 7.95
C PRO A 243 -7.64 9.21 7.02
N ARG A 244 -7.57 10.42 7.59
CA ARG A 244 -7.47 11.65 6.80
C ARG A 244 -6.21 11.69 5.94
N ALA A 245 -5.07 11.28 6.49
CA ALA A 245 -3.80 11.25 5.78
C ALA A 245 -3.72 10.16 4.70
N LEU A 246 -4.44 9.05 4.88
CA LEU A 246 -4.52 7.95 3.93
C LEU A 246 -5.53 8.22 2.81
N ARG A 247 -6.54 9.05 3.07
CA ARG A 247 -7.57 9.37 2.10
C ARG A 247 -6.94 9.99 0.85
N ARG A 248 -7.28 9.43 -0.30
CA ARG A 248 -6.79 9.88 -1.61
C ARG A 248 -7.96 10.00 -2.58
N PRO A 249 -7.96 10.96 -3.49
CA PRO A 249 -8.88 10.92 -4.60
C PRO A 249 -8.60 9.72 -5.51
N ALA A 250 -9.61 9.30 -6.26
CA ALA A 250 -9.49 8.23 -7.25
C ALA A 250 -9.86 8.73 -8.64
N VAL A 251 -9.20 8.16 -9.65
CA VAL A 251 -9.74 8.10 -11.00
C VAL A 251 -10.36 6.71 -11.17
N PHE A 252 -11.69 6.67 -11.23
CA PHE A 252 -12.43 5.49 -11.60
C PHE A 252 -12.46 5.37 -13.11
N PHE A 253 -12.18 4.20 -13.63
CA PHE A 253 -12.27 3.89 -15.05
C PHE A 253 -13.34 2.83 -15.27
N ASP A 254 -14.22 2.99 -16.24
CA ASP A 254 -14.82 1.80 -16.82
C ASP A 254 -13.72 0.98 -17.52
N ARG A 255 -13.98 -0.29 -17.71
CA ARG A 255 -13.00 -1.20 -18.30
C ARG A 255 -13.15 -1.24 -19.81
N ASP A 256 -14.30 -1.74 -20.27
CA ASP A 256 -14.59 -2.02 -21.67
C ASP A 256 -14.99 -0.72 -22.40
N GLY A 257 -14.33 -0.39 -23.49
CA GLY A 257 -14.51 0.87 -24.21
C GLY A 257 -13.69 2.06 -23.67
N VAL A 258 -13.07 1.93 -22.46
CA VAL A 258 -12.24 2.98 -21.85
C VAL A 258 -10.78 2.53 -21.71
N LEU A 259 -10.52 1.41 -21.04
CA LEU A 259 -9.16 0.89 -20.89
C LEU A 259 -8.79 -0.12 -21.96
N ASN A 260 -9.74 -0.95 -22.38
CA ASN A 260 -9.56 -1.92 -23.45
C ASN A 260 -10.70 -1.88 -24.46
N HIS A 261 -10.39 -2.31 -25.68
CA HIS A 261 -11.41 -2.53 -26.70
C HIS A 261 -12.40 -3.61 -26.25
N ASP A 262 -13.70 -3.35 -26.43
CA ASP A 262 -14.76 -4.33 -26.14
C ASP A 262 -14.93 -5.36 -27.26
N GLY A 263 -14.36 -5.11 -28.44
CA GLY A 263 -14.42 -6.00 -29.61
C GLY A 263 -15.87 -6.27 -30.05
N ALA A 264 -16.24 -7.55 -30.10
CA ALA A 264 -17.60 -7.99 -30.41
C ALA A 264 -18.54 -7.99 -29.17
N GLY A 265 -18.13 -7.35 -28.08
CA GLY A 265 -18.78 -7.35 -26.77
C GLY A 265 -18.24 -8.47 -25.85
N TYR A 266 -18.21 -8.16 -24.54
CA TYR A 266 -17.80 -9.10 -23.49
C TYR A 266 -16.33 -9.53 -23.55
N ALA A 267 -15.40 -8.58 -23.59
CA ALA A 267 -13.96 -8.85 -23.55
C ALA A 267 -13.57 -9.65 -22.28
N HIS A 268 -13.07 -10.87 -22.47
CA HIS A 268 -12.70 -11.78 -21.37
C HIS A 268 -11.50 -12.68 -21.67
N ARG A 269 -11.15 -12.87 -22.95
CA ARG A 269 -9.99 -13.70 -23.33
C ARG A 269 -8.71 -12.86 -23.38
N VAL A 270 -7.71 -13.29 -22.64
CA VAL A 270 -6.41 -12.56 -22.54
C VAL A 270 -5.78 -12.35 -23.93
N ALA A 271 -5.95 -13.29 -24.87
CA ALA A 271 -5.42 -13.19 -26.23
C ALA A 271 -6.04 -12.01 -27.03
N ASP A 272 -7.23 -11.56 -26.66
CA ASP A 272 -7.96 -10.49 -27.35
C ASP A 272 -7.72 -9.10 -26.69
N LEU A 273 -6.87 -9.04 -25.68
CA LEU A 273 -6.61 -7.81 -24.94
C LEU A 273 -5.88 -6.79 -25.82
N GLN A 274 -6.57 -5.70 -26.14
CA GLN A 274 -6.05 -4.53 -26.82
C GLN A 274 -6.39 -3.29 -26.00
N LEU A 275 -5.38 -2.48 -25.65
CA LEU A 275 -5.61 -1.23 -24.93
C LEU A 275 -6.24 -0.17 -25.83
N MET A 276 -7.09 0.66 -25.23
CA MET A 276 -7.58 1.87 -25.88
C MET A 276 -6.45 2.91 -26.02
N PRO A 277 -6.53 3.81 -27.03
CA PRO A 277 -5.52 4.85 -27.21
C PRO A 277 -5.30 5.68 -25.94
N GLY A 278 -4.07 5.79 -25.48
CA GLY A 278 -3.70 6.55 -24.28
C GLY A 278 -4.04 5.88 -22.94
N ALA A 279 -4.66 4.70 -22.89
CA ALA A 279 -5.12 4.06 -21.66
C ALA A 279 -3.98 3.85 -20.65
N ALA A 280 -2.86 3.29 -21.09
CA ALA A 280 -1.72 3.06 -20.19
C ALA A 280 -1.14 4.37 -19.64
N ARG A 281 -1.01 5.39 -20.49
CA ARG A 281 -0.49 6.70 -20.10
C ARG A 281 -1.48 7.45 -19.18
N ALA A 282 -2.79 7.34 -19.39
CA ALA A 282 -3.82 7.92 -18.53
C ALA A 282 -3.75 7.33 -17.12
N VAL A 283 -3.60 6.00 -17.00
CA VAL A 283 -3.43 5.34 -15.69
C VAL A 283 -2.14 5.79 -15.01
N ALA A 284 -1.03 5.88 -15.75
CA ALA A 284 0.24 6.38 -15.20
C ALA A 284 0.15 7.84 -14.76
N LEU A 285 -0.52 8.70 -15.56
CA LEU A 285 -0.77 10.10 -15.23
C LEU A 285 -1.59 10.26 -13.95
N ALA A 286 -2.71 9.52 -13.81
CA ALA A 286 -3.54 9.56 -12.60
C ALA A 286 -2.71 9.26 -11.34
N ARG A 287 -1.88 8.24 -11.42
CA ARG A 287 -0.98 7.85 -10.32
C ARG A 287 0.08 8.90 -10.02
N ALA A 288 0.71 9.46 -11.05
CA ALA A 288 1.71 10.53 -10.91
C ALA A 288 1.12 11.80 -10.25
N ARG A 289 -0.20 12.04 -10.44
CA ARG A 289 -0.95 13.14 -9.81
C ARG A 289 -1.50 12.77 -8.42
N GLY A 290 -1.14 11.59 -7.85
CA GLY A 290 -1.52 11.16 -6.51
C GLY A 290 -2.89 10.51 -6.36
N PHE A 291 -3.58 10.24 -7.47
CA PHE A 291 -4.87 9.55 -7.47
C PHE A 291 -4.68 8.03 -7.29
N ARG A 292 -5.64 7.39 -6.62
CA ARG A 292 -5.87 5.95 -6.77
C ARG A 292 -6.48 5.68 -8.13
N THR A 293 -6.15 4.53 -8.71
CA THR A 293 -6.71 4.08 -9.98
C THR A 293 -7.59 2.86 -9.75
N VAL A 294 -8.86 2.96 -10.05
CA VAL A 294 -9.86 1.95 -9.74
C VAL A 294 -10.69 1.63 -10.97
N VAL A 295 -10.92 0.35 -11.23
CA VAL A 295 -11.86 -0.08 -12.27
C VAL A 295 -13.21 -0.37 -11.65
N VAL A 296 -14.30 0.14 -12.26
CA VAL A 296 -15.70 -0.16 -11.94
C VAL A 296 -16.42 -0.60 -13.21
N THR A 297 -16.73 -1.89 -13.36
CA THR A 297 -17.19 -2.45 -14.64
C THR A 297 -18.40 -3.36 -14.50
N ASN A 298 -19.38 -3.21 -15.41
CA ASN A 298 -20.51 -4.14 -15.55
C ASN A 298 -20.08 -5.35 -16.37
N GLN A 299 -20.11 -6.54 -15.77
CA GLN A 299 -19.65 -7.79 -16.39
C GLN A 299 -20.82 -8.76 -16.62
N ALA A 300 -21.82 -8.32 -17.35
CA ALA A 300 -23.03 -9.09 -17.65
C ALA A 300 -22.78 -10.40 -18.43
N GLY A 301 -21.61 -10.54 -19.06
CA GLY A 301 -21.22 -11.79 -19.71
C GLY A 301 -21.18 -12.99 -18.77
N ILE A 302 -20.88 -12.77 -17.47
CA ILE A 302 -20.90 -13.79 -16.43
C ILE A 302 -22.35 -14.25 -16.20
N ALA A 303 -23.29 -13.31 -16.02
CA ALA A 303 -24.71 -13.63 -15.87
C ALA A 303 -25.31 -14.36 -17.09
N ARG A 304 -24.77 -14.10 -18.28
CA ARG A 304 -25.18 -14.72 -19.54
C ARG A 304 -24.51 -16.08 -19.79
N GLY A 305 -23.56 -16.48 -18.93
CA GLY A 305 -22.84 -17.75 -19.04
C GLY A 305 -21.77 -17.78 -20.14
N TYR A 306 -21.33 -16.64 -20.66
CA TYR A 306 -20.31 -16.58 -21.71
C TYR A 306 -18.89 -16.85 -21.17
N TYR A 307 -18.64 -16.52 -19.92
CA TYR A 307 -17.39 -16.78 -19.17
C TYR A 307 -17.67 -16.69 -17.66
N ASP A 308 -16.73 -17.18 -16.87
CA ASP A 308 -16.79 -17.16 -15.41
C ASP A 308 -15.92 -16.03 -14.79
N GLU A 309 -16.00 -15.88 -13.48
CA GLU A 309 -15.18 -14.91 -12.75
C GLU A 309 -13.68 -15.21 -12.84
N SER A 310 -13.29 -16.48 -13.00
CA SER A 310 -11.87 -16.86 -13.12
C SER A 310 -11.25 -16.29 -14.40
N ALA A 311 -11.98 -16.43 -15.53
CA ALA A 311 -11.58 -15.85 -16.81
C ALA A 311 -11.52 -14.31 -16.74
N MET A 312 -12.52 -13.67 -16.13
CA MET A 312 -12.52 -12.22 -15.92
C MET A 312 -11.31 -11.79 -15.07
N ARG A 313 -11.03 -12.46 -13.96
CA ARG A 313 -9.87 -12.15 -13.10
C ARG A 313 -8.55 -12.36 -13.85
N ALA A 314 -8.44 -13.37 -14.70
CA ALA A 314 -7.27 -13.57 -15.56
C ALA A 314 -7.07 -12.40 -16.54
N PHE A 315 -8.18 -11.91 -17.13
CA PHE A 315 -8.17 -10.74 -18.01
C PHE A 315 -7.73 -9.46 -17.24
N HIS A 316 -8.24 -9.24 -16.01
CA HIS A 316 -7.84 -8.10 -15.17
C HIS A 316 -6.35 -8.12 -14.84
N ARG A 317 -5.78 -9.30 -14.52
CA ARG A 317 -4.33 -9.43 -14.30
C ARG A 317 -3.53 -9.09 -15.55
N ALA A 318 -3.95 -9.61 -16.71
CA ALA A 318 -3.28 -9.34 -17.99
C ALA A 318 -3.37 -7.84 -18.37
N LEU A 319 -4.54 -7.22 -18.16
CA LEU A 319 -4.73 -5.77 -18.35
C LEU A 319 -3.75 -4.98 -17.49
N ASN A 320 -3.66 -5.30 -16.21
CA ASN A 320 -2.77 -4.61 -15.28
C ASN A 320 -1.27 -4.79 -15.64
N ALA A 321 -0.88 -6.00 -16.02
CA ALA A 321 0.46 -6.28 -16.51
C ALA A 321 0.79 -5.48 -17.79
N ARG A 322 -0.18 -5.37 -18.71
CA ARG A 322 -0.01 -4.61 -19.96
C ARG A 322 0.11 -3.11 -19.71
N LEU A 323 -0.75 -2.53 -18.86
CA LEU A 323 -0.68 -1.11 -18.46
C LEU A 323 0.68 -0.78 -17.86
N ARG A 324 1.17 -1.64 -16.97
CA ARG A 324 2.48 -1.48 -16.31
C ARG A 324 3.63 -1.56 -17.32
N ALA A 325 3.62 -2.54 -18.21
CA ALA A 325 4.67 -2.73 -19.20
C ALA A 325 4.75 -1.55 -20.17
N GLU A 326 3.62 -0.95 -20.55
CA GLU A 326 3.56 0.11 -21.56
C GLU A 326 3.89 1.50 -20.97
N ALA A 327 3.43 1.84 -19.76
CA ALA A 327 3.61 3.19 -19.20
C ALA A 327 3.94 3.22 -17.69
N GLY A 328 4.18 2.08 -17.05
CA GLY A 328 4.52 2.00 -15.63
C GLY A 328 3.35 2.23 -14.68
N GLY A 329 2.13 2.48 -15.18
CA GLY A 329 0.92 2.63 -14.39
C GLY A 329 0.22 1.28 -14.14
N TRP A 330 -0.60 1.20 -13.10
CA TRP A 330 -1.42 0.01 -12.79
C TRP A 330 -2.70 0.39 -12.09
N ILE A 331 -3.69 -0.51 -12.07
CA ILE A 331 -4.95 -0.36 -11.35
C ILE A 331 -4.80 -0.90 -9.92
N ASP A 332 -5.16 -0.08 -8.92
CA ASP A 332 -5.08 -0.44 -7.50
C ASP A 332 -6.15 -1.46 -7.10
N ALA A 333 -7.35 -1.40 -7.70
CA ALA A 333 -8.43 -2.34 -7.43
C ALA A 333 -9.43 -2.44 -8.58
N PHE A 334 -10.08 -3.62 -8.69
CA PHE A 334 -11.12 -3.90 -9.68
C PHE A 334 -12.41 -4.26 -8.96
N TYR A 335 -13.47 -3.50 -9.24
CA TYR A 335 -14.84 -3.77 -8.81
C TYR A 335 -15.69 -4.13 -10.03
N HIS A 336 -16.44 -5.18 -9.93
CA HIS A 336 -17.29 -5.65 -11.02
C HIS A 336 -18.68 -6.02 -10.54
N CYS A 337 -19.66 -5.91 -11.42
CA CYS A 337 -21.02 -6.38 -11.21
C CYS A 337 -21.37 -7.46 -12.24
N PRO A 338 -21.53 -8.73 -11.85
CA PRO A 338 -21.94 -9.80 -12.74
C PRO A 338 -23.47 -9.84 -12.97
N PHE A 339 -24.27 -9.17 -12.14
CA PHE A 339 -25.73 -9.26 -12.15
C PHE A 339 -26.36 -8.59 -13.38
N HIS A 340 -27.44 -9.20 -13.88
CA HIS A 340 -28.21 -8.67 -15.02
C HIS A 340 -29.68 -9.11 -14.95
N PRO A 341 -30.66 -8.28 -15.36
CA PRO A 341 -32.08 -8.71 -15.44
C PRO A 341 -32.27 -9.96 -16.28
N ASP A 342 -31.68 -10.00 -17.48
CA ASP A 342 -31.77 -11.11 -18.44
C ASP A 342 -30.70 -12.18 -18.21
N ALA A 343 -30.37 -12.50 -16.95
CA ALA A 343 -29.35 -13.50 -16.64
C ALA A 343 -29.83 -14.91 -17.02
N ALA A 344 -28.97 -15.66 -17.75
CA ALA A 344 -29.15 -17.09 -17.97
C ALA A 344 -28.80 -17.89 -16.71
N VAL A 345 -27.82 -17.41 -15.93
CA VAL A 345 -27.46 -17.96 -14.61
C VAL A 345 -28.43 -17.41 -13.56
N ALA A 346 -29.36 -18.24 -13.10
CA ALA A 346 -30.45 -17.82 -12.22
C ALA A 346 -29.98 -17.06 -10.94
N ALA A 347 -28.87 -17.48 -10.34
CA ALA A 347 -28.30 -16.85 -9.14
C ALA A 347 -27.80 -15.42 -9.38
N LEU A 348 -27.59 -15.01 -10.63
CA LEU A 348 -27.10 -13.68 -11.03
C LEU A 348 -28.20 -12.81 -11.63
N ARG A 349 -29.48 -13.24 -11.55
CA ARG A 349 -30.61 -12.46 -12.03
C ARG A 349 -31.00 -11.41 -11.00
N ALA A 350 -30.95 -10.15 -11.38
CA ALA A 350 -31.39 -9.03 -10.55
C ALA A 350 -31.84 -7.87 -11.46
N GLU A 351 -33.04 -7.35 -11.20
CA GLU A 351 -33.61 -6.20 -11.95
C GLU A 351 -32.83 -4.91 -11.69
N ASN A 352 -32.49 -4.66 -10.42
CA ASN A 352 -31.80 -3.45 -10.00
C ASN A 352 -30.75 -3.77 -8.91
N HIS A 353 -29.60 -4.33 -9.32
CA HIS A 353 -28.53 -4.63 -8.35
C HIS A 353 -27.78 -3.34 -7.95
N PRO A 354 -27.52 -3.11 -6.63
CA PRO A 354 -26.83 -1.90 -6.16
C PRO A 354 -25.47 -1.63 -6.82
N ASP A 355 -24.74 -2.69 -7.14
CA ASP A 355 -23.43 -2.58 -7.79
C ASP A 355 -23.48 -2.37 -9.31
N ARG A 356 -24.67 -2.57 -9.94
CA ARG A 356 -24.77 -2.42 -11.39
C ARG A 356 -24.94 -0.96 -11.78
N LYS A 357 -23.99 -0.38 -12.53
CA LYS A 357 -24.15 0.94 -13.13
C LYS A 357 -25.45 0.99 -13.98
N PRO A 358 -26.36 1.98 -13.76
CA PRO A 358 -26.11 3.33 -13.21
C PRO A 358 -26.14 3.45 -11.67
N ASN A 359 -26.28 2.37 -10.90
CA ASN A 359 -26.21 2.46 -9.44
C ASN A 359 -24.76 2.65 -8.97
N PRO A 360 -24.53 3.36 -7.84
CA PRO A 360 -23.20 3.75 -7.37
C PRO A 360 -22.46 2.70 -6.52
N GLY A 361 -23.04 1.51 -6.29
CA GLY A 361 -22.57 0.57 -5.27
C GLY A 361 -21.11 0.18 -5.39
N MET A 362 -20.60 -0.08 -6.60
CA MET A 362 -19.16 -0.36 -6.81
C MET A 362 -18.26 0.80 -6.39
N ILE A 363 -18.66 2.04 -6.69
CA ILE A 363 -17.90 3.25 -6.34
C ILE A 363 -17.90 3.45 -4.83
N LEU A 364 -19.06 3.31 -4.19
CA LEU A 364 -19.20 3.48 -2.74
C LEU A 364 -18.42 2.39 -1.97
N ARG A 365 -18.48 1.15 -2.43
CA ARG A 365 -17.68 0.06 -1.86
C ARG A 365 -16.18 0.31 -2.02
N ALA A 366 -15.73 0.73 -3.20
CA ALA A 366 -14.35 1.11 -3.40
C ALA A 366 -13.90 2.26 -2.49
N ALA A 367 -14.78 3.25 -2.27
CA ALA A 367 -14.49 4.36 -1.36
C ALA A 367 -14.29 3.90 0.08
N GLN A 368 -15.10 2.95 0.53
CA GLN A 368 -14.98 2.36 1.86
C GLN A 368 -13.72 1.48 2.00
N ASP A 369 -13.44 0.63 1.01
CA ASP A 369 -12.33 -0.34 1.06
C ASP A 369 -10.96 0.33 0.92
N LEU A 370 -10.88 1.46 0.22
CA LEU A 370 -9.64 2.15 -0.14
C LEU A 370 -9.48 3.52 0.53
N ASP A 371 -10.40 3.93 1.40
CA ASP A 371 -10.45 5.24 2.07
C ASP A 371 -10.38 6.41 1.04
N LEU A 372 -11.29 6.39 0.04
CA LEU A 372 -11.25 7.37 -1.06
C LEU A 372 -11.99 8.67 -0.71
N ASP A 373 -11.48 9.77 -1.24
CA ASP A 373 -12.15 11.07 -1.27
C ASP A 373 -12.98 11.19 -2.54
N LEU A 374 -14.27 10.83 -2.46
CA LEU A 374 -15.16 10.86 -3.61
C LEU A 374 -15.37 12.28 -4.18
N ALA A 375 -15.41 13.30 -3.33
CA ALA A 375 -15.60 14.68 -3.75
C ALA A 375 -14.44 15.22 -4.61
N GLN A 376 -13.24 14.64 -4.42
CA GLN A 376 -12.06 14.95 -5.21
C GLN A 376 -11.79 13.91 -6.31
N SER A 377 -12.65 12.91 -6.46
CA SER A 377 -12.49 11.81 -7.42
C SER A 377 -13.11 12.16 -8.79
N LEU A 378 -12.69 11.40 -9.80
CA LEU A 378 -13.21 11.43 -11.16
C LEU A 378 -13.66 10.04 -11.59
N LEU A 379 -14.66 9.94 -12.46
CA LEU A 379 -14.97 8.69 -13.17
C LEU A 379 -14.93 8.94 -14.68
N ILE A 380 -14.25 8.10 -15.43
CA ILE A 380 -14.23 8.11 -16.89
C ILE A 380 -14.95 6.86 -17.38
N GLY A 381 -15.99 7.06 -18.16
CA GLY A 381 -16.80 6.00 -18.76
C GLY A 381 -17.18 6.33 -20.21
N ASP A 382 -17.63 5.34 -20.97
CA ASP A 382 -18.06 5.48 -22.36
C ASP A 382 -19.60 5.51 -22.52
N ARG A 383 -20.34 5.38 -21.39
CA ARG A 383 -21.81 5.29 -21.38
C ARG A 383 -22.44 6.25 -20.37
N ASP A 384 -23.67 6.67 -20.66
CA ASP A 384 -24.49 7.47 -19.74
C ASP A 384 -24.69 6.80 -18.37
N SER A 385 -24.70 5.45 -18.33
CA SER A 385 -24.79 4.70 -17.08
C SER A 385 -23.58 4.90 -16.15
N ASP A 386 -22.40 5.20 -16.71
CA ASP A 386 -21.19 5.48 -15.96
C ASP A 386 -21.28 6.86 -15.31
N ILE A 387 -21.74 7.83 -16.09
CA ILE A 387 -21.92 9.22 -15.64
C ILE A 387 -23.00 9.29 -14.57
N ALA A 388 -24.09 8.56 -14.75
CA ALA A 388 -25.17 8.46 -13.76
C ALA A 388 -24.68 7.81 -12.44
N ALA A 389 -23.88 6.74 -12.52
CA ALA A 389 -23.30 6.11 -11.35
C ALA A 389 -22.30 7.04 -10.61
N ALA A 390 -21.48 7.78 -11.36
CA ALA A 390 -20.57 8.79 -10.80
C ALA A 390 -21.34 9.88 -10.05
N SER A 391 -22.35 10.47 -10.70
CA SER A 391 -23.20 11.51 -10.10
C SER A 391 -23.90 11.02 -8.84
N ALA A 392 -24.46 9.79 -8.85
CA ALA A 392 -25.11 9.17 -7.69
C ALA A 392 -24.15 8.92 -6.52
N ALA A 393 -22.84 8.75 -6.80
CA ALA A 393 -21.79 8.61 -5.79
C ALA A 393 -21.17 9.94 -5.34
N GLY A 394 -21.57 11.09 -5.91
CA GLY A 394 -20.94 12.39 -5.64
C GLY A 394 -19.57 12.55 -6.30
N VAL A 395 -19.33 11.86 -7.41
CA VAL A 395 -18.08 11.87 -8.20
C VAL A 395 -18.32 12.62 -9.50
N GLU A 396 -17.36 13.42 -9.96
CA GLU A 396 -17.41 14.03 -11.29
C GLU A 396 -17.27 12.96 -12.37
N GLY A 397 -18.24 12.85 -13.27
CA GLY A 397 -18.24 11.92 -14.40
C GLY A 397 -17.74 12.59 -15.69
N LEU A 398 -16.86 11.90 -16.41
CA LEU A 398 -16.32 12.31 -17.71
C LEU A 398 -16.69 11.29 -18.77
N LEU A 399 -17.51 11.68 -19.73
CA LEU A 399 -17.85 10.83 -20.88
C LEU A 399 -16.67 10.82 -21.87
N HIS A 400 -16.21 9.64 -22.26
CA HIS A 400 -15.13 9.41 -23.20
C HIS A 400 -15.61 8.46 -24.31
N LEU A 401 -15.93 9.01 -25.46
CA LEU A 401 -16.46 8.25 -26.60
C LEU A 401 -15.38 7.93 -27.64
N ASP A 402 -14.36 8.79 -27.75
CA ASP A 402 -13.28 8.68 -28.73
C ASP A 402 -12.05 9.47 -28.31
N GLY A 403 -10.94 9.30 -29.06
CA GLY A 403 -9.71 10.03 -28.88
C GLY A 403 -8.74 9.39 -27.90
N ASP A 404 -7.76 10.16 -27.46
CA ASP A 404 -6.71 9.70 -26.54
C ASP A 404 -7.13 9.93 -25.08
N LEU A 405 -7.14 8.85 -24.30
CA LEU A 405 -7.62 8.86 -22.91
C LEU A 405 -6.75 9.72 -22.00
N GLU A 406 -5.41 9.72 -22.22
CA GLU A 406 -4.49 10.55 -21.43
C GLU A 406 -4.81 12.04 -21.62
N THR A 407 -4.97 12.47 -22.87
CA THR A 407 -5.33 13.86 -23.21
C THR A 407 -6.63 14.27 -22.54
N ARG A 408 -7.64 13.39 -22.54
CA ARG A 408 -8.93 13.62 -21.89
C ARG A 408 -8.79 13.80 -20.39
N LEU A 409 -8.04 12.90 -19.73
CA LEU A 409 -7.79 12.96 -18.29
C LEU A 409 -6.95 14.18 -17.91
N GLN A 410 -5.87 14.48 -18.66
CA GLN A 410 -5.01 15.64 -18.42
C GLN A 410 -5.83 16.93 -18.39
N ALA A 411 -6.67 17.15 -19.42
CA ALA A 411 -7.53 18.31 -19.50
C ALA A 411 -8.51 18.44 -18.32
N ALA A 412 -9.00 17.31 -17.78
CA ALA A 412 -9.87 17.31 -16.61
C ALA A 412 -9.12 17.67 -15.33
N LEU A 413 -7.92 17.11 -15.14
CA LEU A 413 -7.08 17.37 -13.95
C LEU A 413 -6.58 18.82 -13.91
N ASP A 414 -6.21 19.37 -15.06
CA ASP A 414 -5.71 20.76 -15.14
C ASP A 414 -6.81 21.79 -14.79
N ARG A 415 -8.08 21.52 -15.12
CA ARG A 415 -9.20 22.38 -14.68
C ARG A 415 -9.41 22.43 -13.18
N ARG A 416 -8.94 21.41 -12.43
CA ARG A 416 -9.08 21.32 -10.97
C ARG A 416 -7.95 22.02 -10.22
N THR A 417 -6.84 22.28 -10.90
CA THR A 417 -5.68 22.97 -10.33
C THR A 417 -5.65 24.47 -10.67
N ALA A 418 -6.52 24.92 -11.56
CA ALA A 418 -6.70 26.32 -11.94
C ALA A 418 -7.76 27.01 -11.05
#